data_9dfe27d2ca38673afd1b0100d7aa0e7d
#
_entry.id   9dfe27d2ca38673afd1b0100d7aa0e7d
#
_cell.length_a   1.000
_cell.length_b   1.000
_cell.length_c   1.000
_cell.angle_alpha   90.00
_cell.angle_beta   90.00
_cell.angle_gamma   90.00
#
_symmetry.space_group_name_H-M   'P 1'
#
loop_
_entity.id
_entity.type
_entity.pdbx_description
1 polymer ?
#
loop_
_entity_poly.entity_id
_entity_poly.type
_entity_poly.pdbx_seq_one_letter_code
_entity_poly.pdbx_strand_id
1 'polypeptide(L)'
;QENINRAQLKQTVELKCGRAADVLKALPAETEAFDFIFIDADKQSYPEYLELSLNLSHSGTLIFLDNVIRAGEIINPDNHKPSIEGIRAMFKALQNHPRILSCTALQTVGSKGHDGFALAIVK
;
A
#
# COMPACT_ATOMS: atom_id res chain seq x y z
N GLN A 1 -12.02 -16.21 -7.22
CA GLN A 1 -12.07 -17.55 -6.57
C GLN A 1 -11.80 -18.68 -7.57
N GLU A 2 -12.37 -18.64 -8.78
CA GLU A 2 -12.19 -19.69 -9.80
C GLU A 2 -10.71 -19.87 -10.21
N ASN A 3 -9.98 -18.78 -10.43
CA ASN A 3 -8.55 -18.82 -10.75
C ASN A 3 -7.71 -19.42 -9.61
N ILE A 4 -8.04 -19.11 -8.35
CA ILE A 4 -7.38 -19.68 -7.17
C ILE A 4 -7.62 -21.18 -7.11
N ASN A 5 -8.85 -21.63 -7.38
CA ASN A 5 -9.21 -23.05 -7.42
C ASN A 5 -8.47 -23.79 -8.54
N ARG A 6 -8.42 -23.19 -9.76
CA ARG A 6 -7.68 -23.74 -10.90
C ARG A 6 -6.19 -23.86 -10.65
N ALA A 7 -5.60 -22.91 -9.92
CA ALA A 7 -4.20 -22.95 -9.51
C ALA A 7 -3.94 -23.87 -8.31
N GLN A 8 -4.95 -24.52 -7.75
CA GLN A 8 -4.87 -25.38 -6.55
C GLN A 8 -4.34 -24.66 -5.30
N LEU A 9 -4.54 -23.33 -5.21
CA LEU A 9 -4.06 -22.49 -4.11
C LEU A 9 -5.14 -22.17 -3.06
N LYS A 10 -6.23 -22.92 -3.03
CA LYS A 10 -7.38 -22.66 -2.14
C LYS A 10 -7.01 -22.69 -0.64
N GLN A 11 -6.02 -23.48 -0.26
CA GLN A 11 -5.56 -23.57 1.13
C GLN A 11 -4.50 -22.50 1.49
N THR A 12 -3.93 -21.84 0.48
CA THR A 12 -2.84 -20.88 0.64
C THR A 12 -3.35 -19.44 0.49
N VAL A 13 -4.43 -19.24 -0.28
CA VAL A 13 -4.95 -17.92 -0.61
C VAL A 13 -6.34 -17.73 -0.01
N GLU A 14 -6.47 -16.75 0.86
CA GLU A 14 -7.75 -16.29 1.37
C GLU A 14 -8.19 -15.02 0.61
N LEU A 15 -9.39 -15.06 0.01
CA LEU A 15 -9.97 -13.92 -0.72
C LEU A 15 -11.05 -13.25 0.15
N LYS A 16 -10.81 -11.99 0.51
CA LYS A 16 -11.79 -11.15 1.21
C LYS A 16 -12.31 -10.09 0.23
N CYS A 17 -13.62 -10.06 0.00
CA CYS A 17 -14.26 -9.11 -0.89
C CYS A 17 -14.90 -7.98 -0.08
N GLY A 18 -14.64 -6.73 -0.49
CA GLY A 18 -15.18 -5.56 0.17
C GLY A 18 -14.31 -4.32 -0.07
N ARG A 19 -14.71 -3.20 0.51
CA ARG A 19 -13.85 -2.03 0.57
C ARG A 19 -12.65 -2.34 1.48
N ALA A 20 -11.43 -2.16 0.99
CA ALA A 20 -10.22 -2.64 1.66
C ALA A 20 -10.10 -2.12 3.11
N ALA A 21 -10.38 -0.83 3.35
CA ALA A 21 -10.34 -0.27 4.70
C ALA A 21 -11.30 -0.96 5.67
N ASP A 22 -12.52 -1.29 5.21
CA ASP A 22 -13.52 -1.95 6.05
C ASP A 22 -13.12 -3.41 6.32
N VAL A 23 -12.60 -4.10 5.31
CA VAL A 23 -12.08 -5.47 5.45
C VAL A 23 -10.90 -5.52 6.43
N LEU A 24 -9.94 -4.59 6.30
CA LEU A 24 -8.77 -4.53 7.19
C LEU A 24 -9.16 -4.23 8.64
N LYS A 25 -10.12 -3.32 8.87
CA LYS A 25 -10.65 -3.02 10.22
C LYS A 25 -11.43 -4.18 10.84
N ALA A 26 -12.02 -5.03 10.01
CA ALA A 26 -12.80 -6.19 10.46
C ALA A 26 -11.95 -7.45 10.67
N LEU A 27 -10.65 -7.41 10.42
CA LEU A 27 -9.77 -8.55 10.72
C LEU A 27 -9.77 -8.81 12.22
N PRO A 28 -9.78 -10.09 12.64
CA PRO A 28 -9.71 -10.45 14.05
C PRO A 28 -8.48 -9.86 14.75
N ALA A 29 -8.61 -9.52 16.02
CA ALA A 29 -7.50 -9.00 16.83
C ALA A 29 -6.34 -10.00 16.95
N GLU A 30 -6.62 -11.29 16.80
CA GLU A 30 -5.66 -12.39 16.82
C GLU A 30 -5.01 -12.63 15.45
N THR A 31 -5.32 -11.81 14.44
CA THR A 31 -4.67 -11.93 13.12
C THR A 31 -3.16 -11.75 13.29
N GLU A 32 -2.41 -12.76 12.86
CA GLU A 32 -0.95 -12.68 12.84
C GLU A 32 -0.48 -11.54 11.95
N ALA A 33 0.55 -10.83 12.39
CA ALA A 33 1.14 -9.76 11.60
C ALA A 33 1.78 -10.31 10.31
N PHE A 34 1.72 -9.51 9.25
CA PHE A 34 2.22 -9.90 7.94
C PHE A 34 3.69 -9.50 7.76
N ASP A 35 4.47 -10.35 7.09
CA ASP A 35 5.86 -10.06 6.69
C ASP A 35 5.91 -9.08 5.50
N PHE A 36 4.91 -9.15 4.62
CA PHE A 36 4.83 -8.33 3.41
C PHE A 36 3.40 -7.85 3.17
N ILE A 37 3.25 -6.56 2.90
CA ILE A 37 1.96 -5.95 2.58
C ILE A 37 2.09 -5.19 1.26
N PHE A 38 1.27 -5.56 0.26
CA PHE A 38 1.22 -4.90 -1.04
C PHE A 38 -0.07 -4.09 -1.16
N ILE A 39 0.07 -2.78 -1.45
CA ILE A 39 -1.04 -1.85 -1.57
C ILE A 39 -1.13 -1.34 -3.00
N ASP A 40 -2.14 -1.82 -3.74
CA ASP A 40 -2.53 -1.33 -5.06
C ASP A 40 -4.04 -1.09 -5.10
N ALA A 41 -4.48 -0.05 -4.40
CA ALA A 41 -5.88 0.33 -4.24
C ALA A 41 -6.10 1.80 -4.64
N ASP A 42 -7.22 2.39 -4.27
CA ASP A 42 -7.51 3.80 -4.54
C ASP A 42 -6.51 4.71 -3.81
N LYS A 43 -5.88 5.59 -4.57
CA LYS A 43 -4.72 6.37 -4.11
C LYS A 43 -5.09 7.47 -3.09
N GLN A 44 -6.33 7.94 -3.12
CA GLN A 44 -6.83 8.92 -2.14
C GLN A 44 -6.86 8.37 -0.71
N SER A 45 -7.02 7.05 -0.55
CA SER A 45 -7.08 6.36 0.75
C SER A 45 -5.71 5.82 1.21
N TYR A 46 -4.62 6.08 0.51
CA TYR A 46 -3.29 5.57 0.85
C TYR A 46 -2.84 5.91 2.28
N PRO A 47 -3.09 7.11 2.84
CA PRO A 47 -2.77 7.36 4.24
C PRO A 47 -3.50 6.41 5.21
N GLU A 48 -4.79 6.14 4.97
CA GLU A 48 -5.58 5.20 5.78
C GLU A 48 -5.06 3.76 5.63
N TYR A 49 -4.75 3.34 4.40
CA TYR A 49 -4.18 2.00 4.17
C TYR A 49 -2.81 1.83 4.82
N LEU A 50 -1.97 2.85 4.84
CA LEU A 50 -0.69 2.82 5.55
C LEU A 50 -0.88 2.57 7.05
N GLU A 51 -1.75 3.32 7.70
CA GLU A 51 -2.03 3.16 9.14
C GLU A 51 -2.60 1.77 9.47
N LEU A 52 -3.57 1.29 8.67
CA LEU A 52 -4.14 -0.04 8.84
C LEU A 52 -3.09 -1.14 8.61
N SER A 53 -2.20 -0.96 7.64
CA SER A 53 -1.10 -1.89 7.38
C SER A 53 -0.11 -1.93 8.55
N LEU A 54 0.21 -0.77 9.13
CA LEU A 54 1.09 -0.71 10.30
C LEU A 54 0.49 -1.46 11.50
N ASN A 55 -0.82 -1.43 11.68
CA ASN A 55 -1.49 -2.20 12.75
C ASN A 55 -1.41 -3.73 12.52
N LEU A 56 -1.19 -4.15 11.29
CA LEU A 56 -1.06 -5.55 10.87
C LEU A 56 0.42 -5.95 10.62
N SER A 57 1.37 -5.15 11.10
CA SER A 57 2.79 -5.32 10.86
C SER A 57 3.56 -5.62 12.14
N HIS A 58 4.65 -6.36 12.02
CA HIS A 58 5.68 -6.52 13.03
C HIS A 58 7.00 -5.81 12.60
N SER A 59 8.00 -5.82 13.45
CA SER A 59 9.34 -5.32 13.09
C SER A 59 9.90 -6.12 11.92
N GLY A 60 10.36 -5.42 10.88
CA GLY A 60 10.87 -6.01 9.65
C GLY A 60 9.82 -6.20 8.54
N THR A 61 8.53 -5.99 8.80
CA THR A 61 7.51 -6.01 7.75
C THR A 61 7.85 -5.03 6.62
N LEU A 62 7.76 -5.50 5.38
CA LEU A 62 7.93 -4.68 4.19
C LEU A 62 6.56 -4.26 3.64
N ILE A 63 6.32 -2.96 3.57
CA ILE A 63 5.10 -2.39 2.95
C ILE A 63 5.47 -1.85 1.57
N PHE A 64 4.79 -2.32 0.53
CA PHE A 64 4.93 -1.90 -0.87
C PHE A 64 3.69 -1.10 -1.28
N LEU A 65 3.89 0.13 -1.79
CA LEU A 65 2.82 0.99 -2.27
C LEU A 65 3.02 1.27 -3.76
N ASP A 66 2.09 0.83 -4.60
CA ASP A 66 2.24 0.93 -6.05
C ASP A 66 1.67 2.24 -6.62
N ASN A 67 2.16 2.63 -7.80
CA ASN A 67 1.75 3.79 -8.59
C ASN A 67 1.83 5.13 -7.83
N VAL A 68 2.95 5.41 -7.22
CA VAL A 68 3.15 6.60 -6.38
C VAL A 68 3.76 7.80 -7.11
N ILE A 69 4.19 7.65 -8.36
CA ILE A 69 4.81 8.73 -9.16
C ILE A 69 3.79 9.39 -10.11
N ARG A 70 2.86 8.61 -10.68
CA ARG A 70 1.73 9.11 -11.50
C ARG A 70 2.18 10.00 -12.65
N ALA A 71 3.10 9.53 -13.49
CA ALA A 71 3.70 10.28 -14.59
C ALA A 71 4.33 11.63 -14.15
N GLY A 72 4.80 11.73 -12.91
CA GLY A 72 5.36 12.94 -12.33
C GLY A 72 4.33 13.90 -11.73
N GLU A 73 3.05 13.62 -11.81
CA GLU A 73 1.99 14.51 -11.32
C GLU A 73 2.04 14.77 -9.80
N ILE A 74 2.72 13.94 -9.04
CA ILE A 74 2.91 14.16 -7.60
C ILE A 74 3.70 15.43 -7.27
N ILE A 75 4.56 15.90 -8.18
CA ILE A 75 5.36 17.12 -8.00
C ILE A 75 4.74 18.34 -8.68
N ASN A 76 3.64 18.20 -9.42
CA ASN A 76 2.92 19.28 -10.06
C ASN A 76 2.09 20.05 -9.01
N PRO A 77 2.45 21.29 -8.62
CA PRO A 77 1.78 22.00 -7.53
C PRO A 77 0.32 22.31 -7.83
N ASP A 78 -0.05 22.40 -9.12
CA ASP A 78 -1.40 22.74 -9.55
C ASP A 78 -2.34 21.53 -9.65
N ASN A 79 -1.82 20.32 -9.46
CA ASN A 79 -2.65 19.12 -9.49
C ASN A 79 -3.16 18.77 -8.09
N HIS A 80 -4.43 19.08 -7.85
CA HIS A 80 -5.15 18.81 -6.59
C HIS A 80 -6.15 17.67 -6.70
N LYS A 81 -5.96 16.74 -7.63
CA LYS A 81 -6.80 15.53 -7.69
C LYS A 81 -6.69 14.74 -6.39
N PRO A 82 -7.80 14.21 -5.85
CA PRO A 82 -7.79 13.45 -4.58
C PRO A 82 -6.76 12.32 -4.55
N SER A 83 -6.55 11.63 -5.67
CA SER A 83 -5.54 10.59 -5.79
C SER A 83 -4.10 11.09 -5.67
N ILE A 84 -3.80 12.30 -6.14
CA ILE A 84 -2.48 12.92 -6.03
C ILE A 84 -2.26 13.41 -4.59
N GLU A 85 -3.26 14.09 -4.03
CA GLU A 85 -3.18 14.55 -2.63
C GLU A 85 -3.05 13.39 -1.64
N GLY A 86 -3.75 12.26 -1.89
CA GLY A 86 -3.60 11.06 -1.08
C GLY A 86 -2.18 10.50 -1.09
N ILE A 87 -1.53 10.45 -2.26
CA ILE A 87 -0.13 10.00 -2.36
C ILE A 87 0.81 10.97 -1.63
N ARG A 88 0.63 12.29 -1.80
CA ARG A 88 1.43 13.30 -1.08
C ARG A 88 1.29 13.17 0.43
N ALA A 89 0.06 13.00 0.91
CA ALA A 89 -0.21 12.80 2.33
C ALA A 89 0.43 11.52 2.86
N MET A 90 0.39 10.43 2.10
CA MET A 90 1.06 9.18 2.42
C MET A 90 2.60 9.36 2.52
N PHE A 91 3.24 10.04 1.57
CA PHE A 91 4.68 10.32 1.65
C PHE A 91 5.04 11.16 2.88
N LYS A 92 4.20 12.17 3.20
CA LYS A 92 4.39 12.98 4.41
C LYS A 92 4.25 12.14 5.69
N ALA A 93 3.32 11.21 5.72
CA ALA A 93 3.17 10.27 6.82
C ALA A 93 4.40 9.35 6.95
N LEU A 94 4.84 8.73 5.86
CA LEU A 94 6.03 7.85 5.86
C LEU A 94 7.29 8.55 6.38
N GLN A 95 7.52 9.81 5.98
CA GLN A 95 8.74 10.55 6.32
C GLN A 95 8.98 10.67 7.82
N ASN A 96 7.94 10.80 8.62
CA ASN A 96 8.02 11.09 10.05
C ASN A 96 7.34 10.04 10.93
N HIS A 97 6.94 8.90 10.37
CA HIS A 97 6.21 7.91 11.13
C HIS A 97 7.12 7.18 12.15
N PRO A 98 6.78 7.16 13.45
CA PRO A 98 7.65 6.58 14.48
C PRO A 98 7.91 5.08 14.31
N ARG A 99 7.00 4.36 13.66
CA ARG A 99 7.12 2.93 13.37
C ARG A 99 7.83 2.61 12.05
N ILE A 100 8.20 3.58 11.25
CA ILE A 100 8.95 3.36 10.01
C ILE A 100 10.45 3.44 10.28
N LEU A 101 11.17 2.38 9.98
CA LEU A 101 12.63 2.30 10.07
C LEU A 101 13.28 3.05 8.93
N SER A 102 12.86 2.77 7.71
CA SER A 102 13.33 3.42 6.48
C SER A 102 12.27 3.33 5.39
N CYS A 103 12.30 4.29 4.46
CA CYS A 103 11.46 4.26 3.27
C CYS A 103 12.21 4.84 2.07
N THR A 104 11.80 4.41 0.89
CA THR A 104 12.30 4.93 -0.39
C THR A 104 11.19 4.89 -1.43
N ALA A 105 11.35 5.69 -2.48
CA ALA A 105 10.51 5.60 -3.67
C ALA A 105 11.40 5.41 -4.90
N LEU A 106 10.97 4.54 -5.80
CA LEU A 106 11.66 4.26 -7.06
C LEU A 106 10.74 4.60 -8.22
N GLN A 107 11.30 5.33 -9.18
CA GLN A 107 10.63 5.58 -10.44
C GLN A 107 10.87 4.42 -11.39
N THR A 108 9.83 4.04 -12.12
CA THR A 108 9.87 3.01 -13.16
C THR A 108 9.40 3.57 -14.49
N VAL A 109 9.92 3.03 -15.57
CA VAL A 109 9.50 3.35 -16.94
C VAL A 109 9.12 2.05 -17.64
N GLY A 110 7.90 1.99 -18.16
CA GLY A 110 7.38 0.81 -18.83
C GLY A 110 6.46 1.17 -19.99
N SER A 111 5.80 0.18 -20.57
CA SER A 111 4.87 0.34 -21.70
C SER A 111 3.71 1.29 -21.45
N LYS A 112 3.35 1.50 -20.17
CA LYS A 112 2.29 2.42 -19.74
C LYS A 112 2.80 3.83 -19.39
N GLY A 113 4.05 4.17 -19.74
CA GLY A 113 4.70 5.41 -19.35
C GLY A 113 5.53 5.27 -18.06
N HIS A 114 5.81 6.39 -17.38
CA HIS A 114 6.53 6.31 -16.13
C HIS A 114 5.59 6.39 -14.93
N ASP A 115 5.88 5.57 -13.97
CA ASP A 115 5.23 5.58 -12.66
C ASP A 115 6.30 5.22 -11.61
N GLY A 116 5.96 4.57 -10.55
CA GLY A 116 6.88 4.13 -9.53
C GLY A 116 6.16 3.56 -8.32
N PHE A 117 6.94 3.08 -7.40
CA PHE A 117 6.46 2.51 -6.16
C PHE A 117 7.25 3.01 -4.96
N ALA A 118 6.65 2.96 -3.79
CA ALA A 118 7.34 3.20 -2.54
C ALA A 118 7.50 1.90 -1.74
N LEU A 119 8.61 1.81 -1.02
CA LEU A 119 8.91 0.74 -0.07
C LEU A 119 9.09 1.35 1.31
N ALA A 120 8.54 0.72 2.34
CA ALA A 120 8.76 1.09 3.72
C ALA A 120 9.01 -0.15 4.57
N ILE A 121 9.99 -0.07 5.48
CA ILE A 121 10.31 -1.12 6.44
C ILE A 121 9.84 -0.66 7.81
N VAL A 122 9.09 -1.52 8.48
CA VAL A 122 8.58 -1.29 9.84
C VAL A 122 9.70 -1.56 10.88
N LYS A 123 9.77 -0.73 11.94
CA LYS A 123 10.69 -0.92 13.08
C LYS A 123 10.33 -2.13 13.89
#